data_db55666c49a1c34a24e9ef6811cbb0b8
#
_entry.id   db55666c49a1c34a24e9ef6811cbb0b8
#
_cell.length_a   1.000
_cell.length_b   1.000
_cell.length_c   1.000
_cell.angle_alpha   90.00
_cell.angle_beta   90.00
_cell.angle_gamma   90.00
#
_symmetry.space_group_name_H-M   'P 1'
#
loop_
_entity.id
_entity.type
_entity.pdbx_description
1 polymer ?
#
loop_
_entity_poly.entity_id
_entity_poly.type
_entity_poly.pdbx_seq_one_letter_code
_entity_poly.pdbx_strand_id
1 'polypeptide(L)'
;LLLLFCSMAAWVLVRHKTKLSNTIFMIYAAATLIPFQCVMLPLVRLMDTLHMMNRWGLVLMYLGFGSSLSVILFHGFIKSVPVELEEAARIDGCNMFQTFFLIVLPLLKPIMVTVAILNSMWIWNDFLLPQLMINKPGWQTLPLKTFLFFGQFSKKWDLATAGLVMCMLPIIIFYLVSQKHIVKGVAEGAIKG
;
A
#
# COMPACT_ATOMS: atom_id res chain seq x y z
N LEU A 1 -3.98 -5.02 6.24
CA LEU A 1 -5.17 -4.90 5.38
C LEU A 1 -4.77 -4.85 3.90
N LEU A 2 -3.98 -3.86 3.44
CA LEU A 2 -3.55 -3.71 2.03
C LEU A 2 -3.04 -5.03 1.42
N LEU A 3 -2.07 -5.67 2.06
CA LEU A 3 -1.46 -6.91 1.57
C LEU A 3 -2.49 -8.02 1.35
N LEU A 4 -3.40 -8.19 2.30
CA LEU A 4 -4.40 -9.25 2.24
C LEU A 4 -5.45 -8.97 1.16
N PHE A 5 -6.10 -7.80 1.21
CA PHE A 5 -7.19 -7.51 0.27
C PHE A 5 -6.69 -7.35 -1.17
N CYS A 6 -5.53 -6.72 -1.38
CA CYS A 6 -4.99 -6.56 -2.73
C CYS A 6 -4.48 -7.87 -3.33
N SER A 7 -3.90 -8.79 -2.52
CA SER A 7 -3.50 -10.10 -3.01
C SER A 7 -4.71 -10.96 -3.38
N MET A 8 -5.78 -10.94 -2.57
CA MET A 8 -7.03 -11.63 -2.88
C MET A 8 -7.66 -11.07 -4.16
N ALA A 9 -7.78 -9.75 -4.27
CA ALA A 9 -8.34 -9.09 -5.45
C ALA A 9 -7.53 -9.42 -6.71
N ALA A 10 -6.22 -9.30 -6.64
CA ALA A 10 -5.33 -9.61 -7.77
C ALA A 10 -5.42 -11.09 -8.18
N TRP A 11 -5.52 -12.02 -7.21
CA TRP A 11 -5.70 -13.43 -7.50
C TRP A 11 -6.99 -13.71 -8.26
N VAL A 12 -8.11 -13.16 -7.81
CA VAL A 12 -9.39 -13.29 -8.52
C VAL A 12 -9.31 -12.71 -9.93
N LEU A 13 -8.70 -11.52 -10.08
CA LEU A 13 -8.57 -10.87 -11.39
C LEU A 13 -7.69 -11.66 -12.37
N VAL A 14 -6.66 -12.35 -11.90
CA VAL A 14 -5.78 -13.17 -12.75
C VAL A 14 -6.45 -14.49 -13.12
N ARG A 15 -7.15 -15.15 -12.17
CA ARG A 15 -7.73 -16.49 -12.40
C ARG A 15 -9.07 -16.44 -13.13
N HIS A 16 -9.87 -15.41 -12.93
CA HIS A 16 -11.14 -15.21 -13.65
C HIS A 16 -10.92 -14.29 -14.86
N LYS A 17 -10.52 -14.88 -16.01
CA LYS A 17 -10.25 -14.15 -17.27
C LYS A 17 -11.54 -13.69 -17.96
N THR A 18 -12.28 -12.79 -17.34
CA THR A 18 -13.49 -12.17 -17.90
C THR A 18 -13.23 -10.76 -18.40
N LYS A 19 -14.12 -10.23 -19.23
CA LYS A 19 -14.08 -8.82 -19.65
C LYS A 19 -14.15 -7.89 -18.42
N LEU A 20 -14.95 -8.24 -17.42
CA LEU A 20 -15.09 -7.48 -16.18
C LEU A 20 -13.76 -7.46 -15.40
N SER A 21 -13.11 -8.60 -15.21
CA SER A 21 -11.81 -8.67 -14.52
C SER A 21 -10.75 -7.81 -15.20
N ASN A 22 -10.71 -7.84 -16.53
CA ASN A 22 -9.79 -7.01 -17.28
C ASN A 22 -10.11 -5.51 -17.14
N THR A 23 -11.39 -5.14 -17.18
CA THR A 23 -11.82 -3.75 -16.97
C THR A 23 -11.45 -3.25 -15.58
N ILE A 24 -11.70 -4.06 -14.52
CA ILE A 24 -11.34 -3.70 -13.15
C ILE A 24 -9.81 -3.53 -13.03
N PHE A 25 -9.03 -4.44 -13.61
CA PHE A 25 -7.57 -4.30 -13.62
C PHE A 25 -7.11 -3.02 -14.32
N MET A 26 -7.71 -2.69 -15.48
CA MET A 26 -7.42 -1.44 -16.19
C MET A 26 -7.79 -0.18 -15.40
N ILE A 27 -8.86 -0.23 -14.59
CA ILE A 27 -9.20 0.86 -13.67
C ILE A 27 -8.12 1.03 -12.61
N TYR A 28 -7.62 -0.05 -12.00
CA TYR A 28 -6.49 0.02 -11.07
C TYR A 28 -5.23 0.59 -11.73
N ALA A 29 -4.93 0.16 -12.95
CA ALA A 29 -3.78 0.67 -13.70
C ALA A 29 -3.94 2.18 -14.02
N ALA A 30 -5.11 2.60 -14.48
CA ALA A 30 -5.40 4.00 -14.76
C ALA A 30 -5.35 4.87 -13.49
N ALA A 31 -5.82 4.36 -12.36
CA ALA A 31 -5.82 5.08 -11.08
C ALA A 31 -4.40 5.43 -10.60
N THR A 32 -3.37 4.66 -10.98
CA THR A 32 -1.97 5.01 -10.63
C THR A 32 -1.46 6.25 -11.37
N LEU A 33 -2.09 6.62 -12.48
CA LEU A 33 -1.70 7.79 -13.29
C LEU A 33 -2.31 9.09 -12.78
N ILE A 34 -3.31 9.01 -11.89
CA ILE A 34 -4.00 10.19 -11.36
C ILE A 34 -3.21 10.73 -10.17
N PRO A 35 -2.62 11.95 -10.27
CA PRO A 35 -1.94 12.56 -9.13
C PRO A 35 -2.92 12.81 -7.97
N PHE A 36 -2.46 12.54 -6.74
CA PHE A 36 -3.26 12.80 -5.54
C PHE A 36 -3.81 14.23 -5.48
N GLN A 37 -3.00 15.21 -5.90
CA GLN A 37 -3.35 16.63 -5.89
C GLN A 37 -4.60 16.95 -6.70
N CYS A 38 -4.89 16.20 -7.76
CA CYS A 38 -6.08 16.39 -8.58
C CYS A 38 -7.37 15.99 -7.84
N VAL A 39 -7.29 15.03 -6.94
CA VAL A 39 -8.46 14.45 -6.25
C VAL A 39 -8.55 14.88 -4.77
N MET A 40 -7.54 15.56 -4.23
CA MET A 40 -7.46 15.85 -2.79
C MET A 40 -8.64 16.67 -2.26
N LEU A 41 -9.07 17.72 -2.98
CA LEU A 41 -10.17 18.58 -2.52
C LEU A 41 -11.54 17.88 -2.55
N PRO A 42 -11.96 17.22 -3.65
CA PRO A 42 -13.17 16.39 -3.64
C PRO A 42 -13.16 15.33 -2.57
N LEU A 43 -12.00 14.74 -2.33
CA LEU A 43 -11.82 13.64 -1.40
C LEU A 43 -11.95 14.10 0.06
N VAL A 44 -11.32 15.24 0.41
CA VAL A 44 -11.48 15.85 1.74
C VAL A 44 -12.95 16.20 2.00
N ARG A 45 -13.66 16.78 1.01
CA ARG A 45 -15.10 17.05 1.12
C ARG A 45 -15.92 15.78 1.35
N LEU A 46 -15.63 14.72 0.63
CA LEU A 46 -16.28 13.41 0.81
C LEU A 46 -16.05 12.88 2.24
N MET A 47 -14.79 12.90 2.72
CA MET A 47 -14.46 12.44 4.07
C MET A 47 -15.10 13.30 5.17
N ASP A 48 -15.20 14.60 4.96
CA ASP A 48 -15.91 15.49 5.87
C ASP A 48 -17.41 15.18 5.93
N THR A 49 -18.06 15.01 4.77
CA THR A 49 -19.48 14.61 4.67
C THR A 49 -19.75 13.26 5.35
N LEU A 50 -18.80 12.32 5.27
CA LEU A 50 -18.88 11.01 5.91
C LEU A 50 -18.50 11.04 7.41
N HIS A 51 -18.15 12.21 7.97
CA HIS A 51 -17.62 12.37 9.33
C HIS A 51 -16.38 11.51 9.61
N MET A 52 -15.55 11.29 8.60
CA MET A 52 -14.34 10.46 8.64
C MET A 52 -13.06 11.28 8.65
N MET A 53 -13.09 12.57 9.05
CA MET A 53 -11.90 13.41 9.24
C MET A 53 -11.17 13.02 10.53
N ASN A 54 -10.63 11.79 10.53
CA ASN A 54 -9.97 11.16 11.68
C ASN A 54 -8.99 10.07 11.22
N ARG A 55 -8.32 9.39 12.19
CA ARG A 55 -7.34 8.33 11.88
C ARG A 55 -7.93 7.14 11.10
N TRP A 56 -9.19 6.80 11.31
CA TRP A 56 -9.82 5.68 10.58
C TRP A 56 -10.08 6.06 9.14
N GLY A 57 -10.52 7.30 8.89
CA GLY A 57 -10.62 7.82 7.54
C GLY A 57 -9.26 7.89 6.84
N LEU A 58 -8.19 8.28 7.56
CA LEU A 58 -6.83 8.24 7.03
C LEU A 58 -6.41 6.81 6.63
N VAL A 59 -6.71 5.80 7.45
CA VAL A 59 -6.45 4.39 7.11
C VAL A 59 -7.21 3.98 5.86
N LEU A 60 -8.49 4.37 5.74
CA LEU A 60 -9.31 4.08 4.55
C LEU A 60 -8.71 4.72 3.29
N MET A 61 -8.22 5.96 3.40
CA MET A 61 -7.56 6.67 2.31
C MET A 61 -6.28 5.96 1.86
N TYR A 62 -5.44 5.54 2.80
CA TYR A 62 -4.25 4.76 2.48
C TYR A 62 -4.57 3.40 1.84
N LEU A 63 -5.67 2.76 2.25
CA LEU A 63 -6.15 1.55 1.59
C LEU A 63 -6.55 1.82 0.14
N GLY A 64 -7.25 2.93 -0.11
CA GLY A 64 -7.64 3.33 -1.45
C GLY A 64 -6.43 3.58 -2.36
N PHE A 65 -5.57 4.52 -1.98
CA PHE A 65 -4.41 4.90 -2.81
C PHE A 65 -3.36 3.79 -2.94
N GLY A 66 -3.06 3.09 -1.84
CA GLY A 66 -2.09 2.00 -1.83
C GLY A 66 -2.56 0.76 -2.61
N SER A 67 -3.87 0.61 -2.83
CA SER A 67 -4.42 -0.55 -3.51
C SER A 67 -4.02 -0.63 -4.97
N SER A 68 -3.95 0.50 -5.68
CA SER A 68 -3.69 0.53 -7.12
C SER A 68 -2.34 -0.11 -7.47
N LEU A 69 -1.26 0.40 -6.92
CA LEU A 69 0.08 -0.17 -7.13
C LEU A 69 0.18 -1.60 -6.58
N SER A 70 -0.41 -1.86 -5.41
CA SER A 70 -0.36 -3.19 -4.78
C SER A 70 -1.03 -4.25 -5.64
N VAL A 71 -2.22 -3.97 -6.19
CA VAL A 71 -2.93 -4.90 -7.09
C VAL A 71 -2.13 -5.16 -8.36
N ILE A 72 -1.51 -4.14 -8.96
CA ILE A 72 -0.69 -4.30 -10.17
C ILE A 72 0.49 -5.24 -9.88
N LEU A 73 1.21 -5.03 -8.78
CA LEU A 73 2.36 -5.86 -8.41
C LEU A 73 1.96 -7.30 -8.12
N PHE A 74 0.90 -7.52 -7.34
CA PHE A 74 0.37 -8.85 -7.09
C PHE A 74 -0.13 -9.53 -8.37
N HIS A 75 -0.85 -8.81 -9.21
CA HIS A 75 -1.38 -9.33 -10.46
C HIS A 75 -0.25 -9.79 -11.41
N GLY A 76 0.83 -9.00 -11.51
CA GLY A 76 2.01 -9.39 -12.28
C GLY A 76 2.66 -10.66 -11.74
N PHE A 77 2.85 -10.75 -10.44
CA PHE A 77 3.49 -11.92 -9.80
C PHE A 77 2.62 -13.18 -9.88
N ILE A 78 1.31 -13.07 -9.62
CA ILE A 78 0.38 -14.23 -9.64
C ILE A 78 0.32 -14.88 -11.02
N LYS A 79 0.54 -14.15 -12.11
CA LYS A 79 0.64 -14.73 -13.45
C LYS A 79 1.77 -15.75 -13.59
N SER A 80 2.83 -15.63 -12.78
CA SER A 80 3.94 -16.58 -12.79
C SER A 80 3.73 -17.79 -11.88
N VAL A 81 2.69 -17.76 -11.03
CA VAL A 81 2.34 -18.90 -10.16
C VAL A 81 1.58 -19.95 -10.98
N PRO A 82 2.08 -21.21 -11.03
CA PRO A 82 1.44 -22.29 -11.78
C PRO A 82 0.01 -22.52 -11.28
N VAL A 83 -0.95 -22.60 -12.20
CA VAL A 83 -2.37 -22.84 -11.86
C VAL A 83 -2.60 -24.27 -11.39
N GLU A 84 -1.75 -25.20 -11.81
CA GLU A 84 -1.80 -26.62 -11.47
C GLU A 84 -1.74 -26.89 -9.98
N LEU A 85 -1.07 -26.01 -9.20
CA LEU A 85 -1.03 -26.08 -7.73
C LEU A 85 -2.40 -25.82 -7.10
N GLU A 86 -3.18 -24.91 -7.70
CA GLU A 86 -4.53 -24.60 -7.24
C GLU A 86 -5.53 -25.68 -7.68
N GLU A 87 -5.32 -26.27 -8.86
CA GLU A 87 -6.13 -27.39 -9.37
C GLU A 87 -5.91 -28.64 -8.51
N ALA A 88 -4.66 -28.97 -8.17
CA ALA A 88 -4.35 -30.06 -7.25
C ALA A 88 -5.02 -29.87 -5.89
N ALA A 89 -4.93 -28.66 -5.30
CA ALA A 89 -5.60 -28.36 -4.04
C ALA A 89 -7.12 -28.55 -4.10
N ARG A 90 -7.76 -28.22 -5.24
CA ARG A 90 -9.19 -28.45 -5.44
C ARG A 90 -9.53 -29.94 -5.56
N ILE A 91 -8.68 -30.73 -6.20
CA ILE A 91 -8.84 -32.19 -6.27
C ILE A 91 -8.73 -32.78 -4.85
N ASP A 92 -7.84 -32.25 -4.02
CA ASP A 92 -7.68 -32.62 -2.61
C ASP A 92 -8.82 -32.10 -1.70
N GLY A 93 -9.86 -31.47 -2.28
CA GLY A 93 -11.06 -31.04 -1.57
C GLY A 93 -10.97 -29.64 -0.92
N CYS A 94 -9.94 -28.85 -1.22
CA CYS A 94 -9.82 -27.49 -0.71
C CYS A 94 -10.91 -26.58 -1.34
N ASN A 95 -11.61 -25.83 -0.50
CA ASN A 95 -12.47 -24.76 -0.99
C ASN A 95 -11.65 -23.52 -1.42
N MET A 96 -12.29 -22.54 -2.04
CA MET A 96 -11.63 -21.35 -2.57
C MET A 96 -10.79 -20.59 -1.53
N PHE A 97 -11.29 -20.43 -0.31
CA PHE A 97 -10.57 -19.76 0.78
C PHE A 97 -9.36 -20.59 1.23
N GLN A 98 -9.52 -21.90 1.38
CA GLN A 98 -8.43 -22.80 1.73
C GLN A 98 -7.35 -22.77 0.64
N THR A 99 -7.72 -22.84 -0.64
CA THR A 99 -6.78 -22.73 -1.76
C THR A 99 -6.00 -21.42 -1.69
N PHE A 100 -6.68 -20.29 -1.43
CA PHE A 100 -6.00 -19.01 -1.30
C PHE A 100 -5.03 -18.97 -0.12
N PHE A 101 -5.52 -19.29 1.09
CA PHE A 101 -4.72 -19.11 2.31
C PHE A 101 -3.62 -20.17 2.48
N LEU A 102 -3.86 -21.41 2.05
CA LEU A 102 -2.92 -22.51 2.27
C LEU A 102 -1.93 -22.69 1.12
N ILE A 103 -2.33 -22.34 -0.11
CA ILE A 103 -1.50 -22.56 -1.30
C ILE A 103 -1.01 -21.25 -1.89
N VAL A 104 -1.93 -20.35 -2.29
CA VAL A 104 -1.56 -19.14 -3.03
C VAL A 104 -0.81 -18.15 -2.15
N LEU A 105 -1.35 -17.78 -0.99
CA LEU A 105 -0.79 -16.76 -0.12
C LEU A 105 0.65 -17.06 0.33
N PRO A 106 1.02 -18.30 0.71
CA PRO A 106 2.41 -18.64 1.00
C PRO A 106 3.36 -18.45 -0.19
N LEU A 107 2.91 -18.75 -1.42
CA LEU A 107 3.69 -18.55 -2.63
C LEU A 107 3.90 -17.07 -2.95
N LEU A 108 2.98 -16.19 -2.51
CA LEU A 108 3.09 -14.75 -2.68
C LEU A 108 4.03 -14.06 -1.68
N LYS A 109 4.63 -14.77 -0.71
CA LYS A 109 5.52 -14.17 0.30
C LYS A 109 6.58 -13.22 -0.27
N PRO A 110 7.30 -13.54 -1.36
CA PRO A 110 8.33 -12.64 -1.88
C PRO A 110 7.75 -11.30 -2.32
N ILE A 111 6.67 -11.31 -3.09
CA ILE A 111 6.03 -10.09 -3.56
C ILE A 111 5.29 -9.35 -2.44
N MET A 112 4.74 -10.05 -1.44
CA MET A 112 4.13 -9.45 -0.25
C MET A 112 5.14 -8.60 0.52
N VAL A 113 6.36 -9.07 0.67
CA VAL A 113 7.45 -8.30 1.32
C VAL A 113 7.75 -7.04 0.52
N THR A 114 7.87 -7.14 -0.81
CA THR A 114 8.11 -5.97 -1.67
C THR A 114 6.98 -4.95 -1.56
N VAL A 115 5.73 -5.38 -1.66
CA VAL A 115 4.54 -4.50 -1.54
C VAL A 115 4.47 -3.88 -0.14
N ALA A 116 4.79 -4.64 0.91
CA ALA A 116 4.84 -4.14 2.29
C ALA A 116 5.88 -3.02 2.43
N ILE A 117 7.08 -3.22 1.90
CA ILE A 117 8.17 -2.25 1.96
C ILE A 117 7.77 -0.95 1.24
N LEU A 118 7.29 -1.05 0.00
CA LEU A 118 6.92 0.11 -0.81
C LEU A 118 5.80 0.93 -0.14
N ASN A 119 4.73 0.27 0.32
CA ASN A 119 3.65 0.97 1.01
C ASN A 119 4.08 1.54 2.36
N SER A 120 4.89 0.82 3.14
CA SER A 120 5.36 1.31 4.44
C SER A 120 6.24 2.56 4.28
N MET A 121 7.14 2.56 3.30
CA MET A 121 7.99 3.72 3.01
C MET A 121 7.16 4.93 2.55
N TRP A 122 6.19 4.71 1.67
CA TRP A 122 5.32 5.76 1.18
C TRP A 122 4.44 6.34 2.32
N ILE A 123 3.74 5.48 3.07
CA ILE A 123 2.85 5.90 4.16
C ILE A 123 3.63 6.59 5.29
N TRP A 124 4.82 6.08 5.63
CA TRP A 124 5.64 6.68 6.68
C TRP A 124 6.10 8.09 6.35
N ASN A 125 6.46 8.35 5.09
CA ASN A 125 6.97 9.66 4.65
C ASN A 125 5.85 10.63 4.27
N ASP A 126 4.58 10.19 4.28
CA ASP A 126 3.48 11.05 3.88
C ASP A 126 3.20 12.14 4.93
N PHE A 127 3.11 13.34 4.43
CA PHE A 127 2.81 14.55 5.20
C PHE A 127 1.46 15.13 4.79
N LEU A 128 1.15 15.14 3.49
CA LEU A 128 0.04 15.92 2.94
C LEU A 128 -1.32 15.33 3.32
N LEU A 129 -1.50 14.03 3.15
CA LEU A 129 -2.77 13.39 3.48
C LEU A 129 -3.08 13.44 4.99
N PRO A 130 -2.14 13.13 5.91
CA PRO A 130 -2.35 13.35 7.34
C PRO A 130 -2.66 14.80 7.70
N GLN A 131 -2.04 15.79 7.05
CA GLN A 131 -2.31 17.20 7.27
C GLN A 131 -3.74 17.57 6.92
N LEU A 132 -4.28 17.01 5.85
CA LEU A 132 -5.65 17.26 5.42
C LEU A 132 -6.69 16.54 6.28
N MET A 133 -6.36 15.36 6.81
CA MET A 133 -7.30 14.46 7.47
C MET A 133 -7.31 14.55 9.00
N ILE A 134 -6.20 14.97 9.62
CA ILE A 134 -6.05 14.94 11.09
C ILE A 134 -5.96 16.35 11.66
N ASN A 135 -7.09 16.87 12.13
CA ASN A 135 -7.16 18.19 12.75
C ASN A 135 -7.00 18.18 14.28
N LYS A 136 -7.02 17.00 14.93
CA LYS A 136 -6.94 16.91 16.40
C LYS A 136 -5.49 16.91 16.89
N PRO A 137 -5.11 17.80 17.82
CA PRO A 137 -3.83 17.74 18.51
C PRO A 137 -3.62 16.37 19.17
N GLY A 138 -2.40 15.83 19.10
CA GLY A 138 -2.04 14.52 19.68
C GLY A 138 -2.32 13.31 18.80
N TRP A 139 -2.99 13.47 17.66
CA TRP A 139 -3.23 12.38 16.69
C TRP A 139 -2.38 12.49 15.43
N GLN A 140 -1.53 13.50 15.37
CA GLN A 140 -0.68 13.81 14.24
C GLN A 140 0.41 12.74 14.05
N THR A 141 0.72 12.46 12.79
CA THR A 141 1.88 11.62 12.45
C THR A 141 3.19 12.33 12.81
N LEU A 142 4.27 11.58 12.95
CA LEU A 142 5.57 12.15 13.30
C LEU A 142 6.06 13.17 12.26
N PRO A 143 6.00 12.92 10.94
CA PRO A 143 6.34 13.92 9.93
C PRO A 143 5.48 15.19 10.04
N LEU A 144 4.17 15.05 10.25
CA LEU A 144 3.27 16.19 10.41
C LEU A 144 3.62 17.00 11.66
N LYS A 145 3.90 16.35 12.78
CA LYS A 145 4.25 17.03 14.03
C LYS A 145 5.59 17.74 13.94
N THR A 146 6.56 17.17 13.25
CA THR A 146 7.87 17.79 13.03
C THR A 146 7.75 19.10 12.24
N PHE A 147 6.84 19.15 11.27
CA PHE A 147 6.58 20.37 10.50
C PHE A 147 6.08 21.55 11.35
N LEU A 148 5.40 21.29 12.47
CA LEU A 148 4.92 22.34 13.38
C LEU A 148 6.05 23.14 14.05
N PHE A 149 7.27 22.59 14.13
CA PHE A 149 8.43 23.32 14.65
C PHE A 149 8.96 24.39 13.68
N PHE A 150 8.52 24.38 12.43
CA PHE A 150 8.80 25.43 11.44
C PHE A 150 7.72 26.52 11.42
N GLY A 151 7.13 26.83 12.56
CA GLY A 151 6.06 27.83 12.69
C GLY A 151 6.44 29.20 12.14
N GLN A 152 5.43 29.97 11.77
CA GLN A 152 5.57 31.24 11.07
C GLN A 152 6.30 32.32 11.90
N PHE A 153 6.15 32.28 13.24
CA PHE A 153 6.66 33.29 14.19
C PHE A 153 7.78 32.80 15.10
N SER A 154 7.99 31.50 15.22
CA SER A 154 9.06 30.93 16.04
C SER A 154 9.61 29.67 15.38
N LYS A 155 10.82 29.77 14.84
CA LYS A 155 11.52 28.62 14.26
C LYS A 155 12.39 27.98 15.35
N LYS A 156 11.98 26.83 15.84
CA LYS A 156 12.75 26.01 16.79
C LYS A 156 13.59 25.00 16.01
N TRP A 157 14.69 25.47 15.45
CA TRP A 157 15.55 24.67 14.56
C TRP A 157 16.13 23.43 15.24
N ASP A 158 16.45 23.55 16.53
CA ASP A 158 16.94 22.46 17.37
C ASP A 158 15.93 21.31 17.46
N LEU A 159 14.66 21.63 17.76
CA LEU A 159 13.58 20.63 17.82
C LEU A 159 13.19 20.12 16.44
N ALA A 160 13.21 21.00 15.43
CA ALA A 160 12.89 20.60 14.05
C ALA A 160 13.91 19.59 13.50
N THR A 161 15.20 19.85 13.68
CA THR A 161 16.27 18.92 13.25
C THR A 161 16.24 17.62 14.04
N ALA A 162 16.03 17.67 15.35
CA ALA A 162 15.84 16.45 16.14
C ALA A 162 14.63 15.63 15.66
N GLY A 163 13.50 16.28 15.37
CA GLY A 163 12.31 15.64 14.82
C GLY A 163 12.55 14.98 13.46
N LEU A 164 13.29 15.65 12.56
CA LEU A 164 13.69 15.08 11.26
C LEU A 164 14.55 13.83 11.42
N VAL A 165 15.54 13.86 12.32
CA VAL A 165 16.35 12.67 12.63
C VAL A 165 15.48 11.52 13.15
N MET A 166 14.54 11.82 14.05
CA MET A 166 13.58 10.82 14.55
C MET A 166 12.67 10.25 13.43
N CYS A 167 12.32 11.04 12.43
CA CYS A 167 11.58 10.56 11.26
C CYS A 167 12.42 9.66 10.35
N MET A 168 13.71 9.97 10.20
CA MET A 168 14.61 9.23 9.31
C MET A 168 15.03 7.87 9.89
N LEU A 169 15.28 7.78 11.19
CA LEU A 169 15.83 6.58 11.83
C LEU A 169 14.98 5.32 11.57
N PRO A 170 13.66 5.30 11.79
CA PRO A 170 12.85 4.11 11.54
C PRO A 170 12.89 3.64 10.09
N ILE A 171 12.90 4.57 9.15
CA ILE A 171 12.94 4.27 7.71
C ILE A 171 14.30 3.69 7.30
N ILE A 172 15.39 4.25 7.83
CA ILE A 172 16.75 3.73 7.58
C ILE A 172 16.88 2.31 8.12
N ILE A 173 16.45 2.07 9.37
CA ILE A 173 16.47 0.73 9.98
C ILE A 173 15.61 -0.24 9.15
N PHE A 174 14.41 0.16 8.79
CA PHE A 174 13.51 -0.64 7.99
C PHE A 174 14.11 -0.97 6.61
N TYR A 175 14.71 0.00 5.95
CA TYR A 175 15.40 -0.20 4.68
C TYR A 175 16.57 -1.19 4.80
N LEU A 176 17.45 -1.00 5.78
CA LEU A 176 18.61 -1.86 6.00
C LEU A 176 18.21 -3.34 6.24
N VAL A 177 17.13 -3.55 6.98
CA VAL A 177 16.60 -4.91 7.22
C VAL A 177 15.96 -5.50 5.96
N SER A 178 15.28 -4.65 5.16
CA SER A 178 14.41 -5.07 4.07
C SER A 178 15.10 -5.10 2.69
N GLN A 179 16.24 -4.42 2.51
CA GLN A 179 16.93 -4.26 1.21
C GLN A 179 17.21 -5.59 0.49
N LYS A 180 17.57 -6.64 1.22
CA LYS A 180 17.81 -7.97 0.66
C LYS A 180 16.59 -8.62 0.02
N HIS A 181 15.39 -8.19 0.40
CA HIS A 181 14.13 -8.71 -0.14
C HIS A 181 13.64 -7.89 -1.35
N ILE A 182 13.97 -6.58 -1.40
CA ILE A 182 13.62 -5.70 -2.53
C ILE A 182 14.29 -6.19 -3.81
N VAL A 183 15.59 -6.51 -3.74
CA VAL A 183 16.37 -6.94 -4.90
C VAL A 183 15.83 -8.24 -5.51
N LYS A 184 15.40 -9.19 -4.68
CA LYS A 184 14.82 -10.45 -5.15
C LYS A 184 13.45 -10.26 -5.82
N GLY A 185 12.54 -9.49 -5.20
CA GLY A 185 11.19 -9.31 -5.71
C GLY A 185 11.11 -8.52 -7.02
N VAL A 186 12.00 -7.54 -7.22
CA VAL A 186 12.08 -6.74 -8.45
C VAL A 186 12.75 -7.53 -9.58
N ALA A 187 13.82 -8.28 -9.26
CA ALA A 187 14.54 -9.08 -10.26
C ALA A 187 13.69 -10.23 -10.82
N GLU A 188 12.90 -10.91 -9.97
CA GLU A 188 12.03 -12.00 -10.42
C GLU A 188 10.83 -11.49 -11.26
N GLY A 189 10.39 -10.26 -11.07
CA GLY A 189 9.35 -9.62 -11.87
C GLY A 189 9.86 -9.07 -13.21
N ALA A 190 11.13 -8.70 -13.31
CA ALA A 190 11.71 -8.08 -14.51
C ALA A 190 12.32 -9.07 -15.52
N ILE A 191 12.64 -10.31 -15.10
CA ILE A 191 13.34 -11.31 -15.96
C ILE A 191 12.37 -12.12 -16.84
N LYS A 192 11.05 -11.96 -16.70
CA LYS A 192 10.01 -12.69 -17.45
C LYS A 192 9.12 -11.79 -18.32
N GLY A 193 9.68 -10.69 -18.81
CA GLY A 193 9.06 -9.88 -19.86
C GLY A 193 9.59 -10.28 -21.25
#